data_8a112e24c46a701041fa33e69af36979
#
_entry.id   8a112e24c46a701041fa33e69af36979
#
_cell.length_a   1.000
_cell.length_b   1.000
_cell.length_c   1.000
_cell.angle_alpha   90.00
_cell.angle_beta   90.00
_cell.angle_gamma   90.00
#
_symmetry.space_group_name_H-M   'P 1'
#
loop_
_entity.id
_entity.type
_entity.pdbx_description
1 polymer ?
#
loop_
_entity_poly.entity_id
_entity_poly.type
_entity_poly.pdbx_seq_one_letter_code
_entity_poly.pdbx_strand_id
1 'polypeptide(L)'
;GIEPFRLVQEHVDDILIVDTDETCAAIKDVFTDTRTLLEPAGALAIAGMKQYVASTGVSDETLVAIACGANMNFDRLRFVSERAEIGERREAVFAVTVPEQPGSFRRFCELVGHRNVTEFNYRISDEREAHVFVGVSVTSRDEADAVAAIFRAEGFATLDLTDDELAKVHLRHLVGGKSVLASD
;
A
#
# COMPACT_ATOMS: atom_id res chain seq x y z
N GLY A 1 26.08 -16.05 3.91
CA GLY A 1 27.46 -16.59 3.95
C GLY A 1 28.06 -16.71 2.57
N ILE A 2 29.37 -16.96 2.44
CA ILE A 2 30.10 -16.97 1.15
C ILE A 2 29.59 -18.11 0.24
N GLU A 3 29.36 -19.29 0.80
CA GLU A 3 28.97 -20.46 0.01
C GLU A 3 27.54 -20.33 -0.57
N PRO A 4 26.51 -19.94 0.19
CA PRO A 4 25.20 -19.65 -0.41
C PRO A 4 25.26 -18.59 -1.52
N PHE A 5 26.07 -17.55 -1.34
CA PHE A 5 26.24 -16.50 -2.37
C PHE A 5 26.88 -17.06 -3.64
N ARG A 6 27.92 -17.91 -3.52
CA ARG A 6 28.52 -18.59 -4.66
C ARG A 6 27.51 -19.45 -5.42
N LEU A 7 26.69 -20.23 -4.69
CA LEU A 7 25.67 -21.09 -5.29
C LEU A 7 24.59 -20.25 -6.01
N VAL A 8 24.17 -19.13 -5.43
CA VAL A 8 23.22 -18.20 -6.10
C VAL A 8 23.82 -17.71 -7.42
N GLN A 9 25.08 -17.27 -7.43
CA GLN A 9 25.73 -16.80 -8.66
C GLN A 9 25.88 -17.89 -9.73
N GLU A 10 25.99 -19.14 -9.34
CA GLU A 10 26.20 -20.27 -10.24
C GLU A 10 24.91 -20.89 -10.78
N HIS A 11 23.80 -20.85 -9.99
CA HIS A 11 22.61 -21.65 -10.25
C HIS A 11 21.31 -20.85 -10.33
N VAL A 12 21.32 -19.55 -10.04
CA VAL A 12 20.12 -18.71 -10.09
C VAL A 12 20.15 -17.85 -11.33
N ASP A 13 19.12 -17.91 -12.14
CA ASP A 13 19.00 -17.20 -13.41
C ASP A 13 18.70 -15.72 -13.20
N ASP A 14 17.83 -15.38 -12.23
CA ASP A 14 17.44 -14.00 -11.95
C ASP A 14 17.01 -13.79 -10.49
N ILE A 15 16.99 -12.54 -10.04
CA ILE A 15 16.56 -12.13 -8.70
C ILE A 15 15.52 -11.03 -8.84
N LEU A 16 14.29 -11.31 -8.38
CA LEU A 16 13.22 -10.34 -8.31
C LEU A 16 13.20 -9.67 -6.94
N ILE A 17 13.08 -8.36 -6.92
CA ILE A 17 12.95 -7.57 -5.70
C ILE A 17 11.48 -7.21 -5.53
N VAL A 18 10.88 -7.64 -4.44
CA VAL A 18 9.50 -7.32 -4.05
C VAL A 18 9.51 -6.49 -2.78
N ASP A 19 8.55 -5.60 -2.67
CA ASP A 19 8.40 -4.74 -1.51
C ASP A 19 7.57 -5.39 -0.38
N THR A 20 7.43 -4.66 0.72
CA THR A 20 6.67 -5.14 1.89
C THR A 20 5.17 -5.22 1.60
N ASP A 21 4.64 -4.31 0.80
CA ASP A 21 3.22 -4.25 0.49
C ASP A 21 2.81 -5.39 -0.44
N GLU A 22 3.63 -5.67 -1.46
CA GLU A 22 3.48 -6.84 -2.35
C GLU A 22 3.52 -8.15 -1.55
N THR A 23 4.43 -8.23 -0.57
CA THR A 23 4.53 -9.40 0.32
C THR A 23 3.27 -9.53 1.20
N CYS A 24 2.76 -8.44 1.76
CA CYS A 24 1.52 -8.45 2.55
C CYS A 24 0.30 -8.83 1.70
N ALA A 25 0.23 -8.32 0.46
CA ALA A 25 -0.81 -8.71 -0.50
C ALA A 25 -0.76 -10.22 -0.79
N ALA A 26 0.42 -10.80 -0.99
CA ALA A 26 0.58 -12.22 -1.20
C ALA A 26 0.15 -13.07 0.02
N ILE A 27 0.40 -12.61 1.26
CA ILE A 27 -0.11 -13.27 2.48
C ILE A 27 -1.64 -13.27 2.46
N LYS A 28 -2.27 -12.15 2.13
CA LYS A 28 -3.73 -12.01 2.04
C LYS A 28 -4.31 -12.93 0.98
N ASP A 29 -3.73 -12.99 -0.21
CA ASP A 29 -4.19 -13.84 -1.30
C ASP A 29 -4.17 -15.32 -0.91
N VAL A 30 -3.03 -15.80 -0.40
CA VAL A 30 -2.90 -17.19 0.04
C VAL A 30 -3.91 -17.51 1.15
N PHE A 31 -4.09 -16.60 2.11
CA PHE A 31 -5.10 -16.79 3.16
C PHE A 31 -6.52 -16.82 2.59
N THR A 32 -6.83 -15.95 1.63
CA THR A 32 -8.16 -15.89 1.00
C THR A 32 -8.48 -17.18 0.26
N ASP A 33 -7.52 -17.71 -0.48
CA ASP A 33 -7.72 -18.88 -1.33
C ASP A 33 -7.64 -20.20 -0.57
N THR A 34 -6.74 -20.29 0.41
CA THR A 34 -6.41 -21.58 1.06
C THR A 34 -6.74 -21.64 2.54
N ARG A 35 -7.04 -20.51 3.18
CA ARG A 35 -7.15 -20.34 4.65
C ARG A 35 -5.85 -20.68 5.39
N THR A 36 -4.73 -20.66 4.69
CA THR A 36 -3.40 -20.89 5.26
C THR A 36 -2.69 -19.56 5.45
N LEU A 37 -2.13 -19.34 6.63
CA LEU A 37 -1.36 -18.14 6.93
C LEU A 37 0.13 -18.43 6.71
N LEU A 38 0.75 -17.74 5.78
CA LEU A 38 2.19 -17.80 5.54
C LEU A 38 2.93 -16.72 6.34
N GLU A 39 4.15 -17.03 6.75
CA GLU A 39 5.08 -15.97 7.18
C GLU A 39 5.56 -15.13 5.99
N PRO A 40 6.09 -13.91 6.23
CA PRO A 40 6.55 -13.05 5.14
C PRO A 40 7.57 -13.70 4.20
N ALA A 41 8.48 -14.50 4.73
CA ALA A 41 9.48 -15.20 3.91
C ALA A 41 8.86 -16.20 2.93
N GLY A 42 7.80 -16.92 3.34
CA GLY A 42 7.06 -17.81 2.44
C GLY A 42 6.21 -17.11 1.42
N ALA A 43 5.60 -15.98 1.82
CA ALA A 43 4.79 -15.15 0.92
C ALA A 43 5.65 -14.40 -0.11
N LEU A 44 6.91 -14.13 0.19
CA LEU A 44 7.87 -13.46 -0.70
C LEU A 44 7.98 -14.18 -2.06
N ALA A 45 8.02 -15.52 -2.05
CA ALA A 45 8.08 -16.31 -3.28
C ALA A 45 6.80 -16.17 -4.13
N ILE A 46 5.65 -16.06 -3.48
CA ILE A 46 4.36 -15.83 -4.17
C ILE A 46 4.30 -14.41 -4.74
N ALA A 47 4.74 -13.40 -3.99
CA ALA A 47 4.82 -12.01 -4.46
C ALA A 47 5.74 -11.89 -5.69
N GLY A 48 6.92 -12.50 -5.65
CA GLY A 48 7.84 -12.54 -6.78
C GLY A 48 7.25 -13.24 -8.01
N MET A 49 6.52 -14.33 -7.82
CA MET A 49 5.81 -15.02 -8.92
C MET A 49 4.75 -14.12 -9.55
N LYS A 50 3.96 -13.39 -8.77
CA LYS A 50 2.98 -12.41 -9.27
C LYS A 50 3.66 -11.30 -10.08
N GLN A 51 4.76 -10.75 -9.57
CA GLN A 51 5.56 -9.74 -10.25
C GLN A 51 6.14 -10.27 -11.58
N TYR A 52 6.63 -11.51 -11.60
CA TYR A 52 7.12 -12.17 -12.80
C TYR A 52 6.03 -12.27 -13.87
N VAL A 53 4.86 -12.79 -13.52
CA VAL A 53 3.72 -12.88 -14.44
C VAL A 53 3.32 -11.52 -14.98
N ALA A 54 3.24 -10.50 -14.12
CA ALA A 54 2.85 -9.16 -14.52
C ALA A 54 3.87 -8.49 -15.46
N SER A 55 5.16 -8.74 -15.25
CA SER A 55 6.24 -8.11 -16.05
C SER A 55 6.50 -8.81 -17.37
N THR A 56 6.33 -10.14 -17.43
CA THR A 56 6.63 -10.95 -18.63
C THR A 56 5.41 -11.21 -19.49
N GLY A 57 4.19 -11.11 -18.90
CA GLY A 57 2.95 -11.48 -19.61
C GLY A 57 2.85 -12.98 -19.91
N VAL A 58 3.60 -13.81 -19.23
CA VAL A 58 3.64 -15.26 -19.44
C VAL A 58 2.26 -15.88 -19.27
N SER A 59 1.89 -16.77 -20.18
CA SER A 59 0.67 -17.55 -20.16
C SER A 59 0.94 -19.00 -20.56
N ASP A 60 0.09 -19.91 -20.10
CA ASP A 60 0.17 -21.35 -20.40
C ASP A 60 1.47 -22.02 -19.90
N GLU A 61 2.11 -21.44 -18.88
CA GLU A 61 3.29 -22.01 -18.23
C GLU A 61 2.94 -22.56 -16.84
N THR A 62 3.74 -23.52 -16.37
CA THR A 62 3.64 -24.04 -15.01
C THR A 62 4.65 -23.29 -14.13
N LEU A 63 4.14 -22.46 -13.23
CA LEU A 63 4.96 -21.74 -12.26
C LEU A 63 4.91 -22.43 -10.91
N VAL A 64 6.06 -22.58 -10.26
CA VAL A 64 6.17 -23.23 -8.95
C VAL A 64 6.84 -22.29 -7.97
N ALA A 65 6.18 -22.01 -6.86
CA ALA A 65 6.73 -21.23 -5.76
C ALA A 65 6.73 -22.06 -4.47
N ILE A 66 7.76 -21.89 -3.65
CA ILE A 66 7.85 -22.57 -2.35
C ILE A 66 7.21 -21.68 -1.29
N ALA A 67 5.99 -22.03 -0.90
CA ALA A 67 5.28 -21.41 0.20
C ALA A 67 5.73 -22.03 1.52
N CYS A 68 6.71 -21.44 2.18
CA CYS A 68 7.29 -21.96 3.41
C CYS A 68 6.97 -21.08 4.62
N GLY A 69 6.97 -21.73 5.81
CA GLY A 69 6.89 -21.05 7.09
C GLY A 69 5.50 -20.53 7.49
N ALA A 70 5.26 -20.57 8.79
CA ALA A 70 4.06 -20.05 9.44
C ALA A 70 4.42 -19.28 10.73
N ASN A 71 5.66 -18.82 10.86
CA ASN A 71 6.14 -18.07 12.01
C ASN A 71 5.63 -16.60 11.96
N MET A 72 4.33 -16.45 12.17
CA MET A 72 3.65 -15.16 12.17
C MET A 72 3.15 -14.85 13.57
N ASN A 73 3.57 -13.72 14.12
CA ASN A 73 3.00 -13.22 15.35
C ASN A 73 1.60 -12.65 15.08
N PHE A 74 0.63 -12.99 15.92
CA PHE A 74 -0.75 -12.56 15.78
C PHE A 74 -0.90 -11.03 15.73
N ASP A 75 -0.10 -10.30 16.52
CA ASP A 75 -0.08 -8.84 16.52
C ASP A 75 0.32 -8.22 15.17
N ARG A 76 1.03 -8.98 14.33
CA ARG A 76 1.42 -8.56 12.99
C ARG A 76 0.31 -8.67 11.95
N LEU A 77 -0.76 -9.40 12.23
CA LEU A 77 -1.87 -9.59 11.28
C LEU A 77 -2.57 -8.28 10.93
N ARG A 78 -2.69 -7.38 11.90
CA ARG A 78 -3.21 -6.04 11.64
C ARG A 78 -2.34 -5.28 10.63
N PHE A 79 -1.04 -5.27 10.83
CA PHE A 79 -0.08 -4.65 9.92
C PHE A 79 -0.17 -5.26 8.51
N VAL A 80 -0.26 -6.59 8.41
CA VAL A 80 -0.41 -7.27 7.12
C VAL A 80 -1.71 -6.87 6.43
N SER A 81 -2.82 -6.83 7.18
CA SER A 81 -4.13 -6.45 6.62
C SER A 81 -4.13 -5.01 6.08
N GLU A 82 -3.55 -4.07 6.83
CA GLU A 82 -3.48 -2.66 6.42
C GLU A 82 -2.60 -2.47 5.18
N ARG A 83 -1.49 -3.21 5.07
CA ARG A 83 -0.56 -3.07 3.95
C ARG A 83 -0.94 -3.89 2.72
N ALA A 84 -1.69 -4.96 2.88
CA ALA A 84 -2.13 -5.79 1.77
C ALA A 84 -2.99 -5.02 0.76
N GLU A 85 -3.86 -4.12 1.23
CA GLU A 85 -4.68 -3.27 0.36
C GLU A 85 -3.80 -2.36 -0.54
N ILE A 86 -2.67 -1.89 -0.02
CA ILE A 86 -1.71 -1.08 -0.77
C ILE A 86 -0.97 -1.94 -1.80
N GLY A 87 -0.48 -3.11 -1.38
CA GLY A 87 0.26 -4.04 -2.24
C GLY A 87 -0.57 -4.61 -3.38
N GLU A 88 -1.90 -4.67 -3.21
CA GLU A 88 -2.85 -4.96 -4.29
C GLU A 88 -3.04 -3.78 -5.25
N ARG A 89 -2.44 -2.62 -4.97
CA ARG A 89 -2.65 -1.35 -5.71
C ARG A 89 -4.12 -0.93 -5.77
N ARG A 90 -4.88 -1.33 -4.75
CA ARG A 90 -6.31 -1.01 -4.60
C ARG A 90 -6.58 0.19 -3.70
N GLU A 91 -5.53 0.82 -3.22
CA GLU A 91 -5.60 2.05 -2.43
C GLU A 91 -4.67 3.11 -3.02
N ALA A 92 -5.19 4.31 -3.15
CA ALA A 92 -4.41 5.50 -3.46
C ALA A 92 -4.43 6.45 -2.26
N VAL A 93 -3.29 7.01 -1.91
CA VAL A 93 -3.14 7.93 -0.76
C VAL A 93 -2.68 9.29 -1.26
N PHE A 94 -3.42 10.34 -0.88
CA PHE A 94 -3.14 11.70 -1.31
C PHE A 94 -3.03 12.66 -0.12
N ALA A 95 -2.09 13.62 -0.22
CA ALA A 95 -2.13 14.83 0.57
C ALA A 95 -2.67 15.95 -0.32
N VAL A 96 -3.81 16.52 0.05
CA VAL A 96 -4.52 17.53 -0.72
C VAL A 96 -4.62 18.83 0.09
N THR A 97 -4.15 19.94 -0.45
CA THR A 97 -4.33 21.26 0.15
C THR A 97 -5.64 21.84 -0.34
N VAL A 98 -6.54 22.11 0.58
CA VAL A 98 -7.88 22.64 0.31
C VAL A 98 -7.97 24.04 0.90
N PRO A 99 -8.43 25.06 0.14
CA PRO A 99 -8.66 26.42 0.68
C PRO A 99 -9.66 26.37 1.85
N GLU A 100 -9.34 27.07 2.95
CA GLU A 100 -10.24 27.17 4.11
C GLU A 100 -11.33 28.23 3.84
N GLN A 101 -12.26 27.89 2.95
CA GLN A 101 -13.38 28.71 2.53
C GLN A 101 -14.69 27.92 2.58
N PRO A 102 -15.82 28.58 2.87
CA PRO A 102 -17.11 27.91 2.86
C PRO A 102 -17.36 27.19 1.53
N GLY A 103 -17.60 25.87 1.61
CA GLY A 103 -17.89 25.01 0.47
C GLY A 103 -16.69 24.25 -0.11
N SER A 104 -15.44 24.62 0.19
CA SER A 104 -14.25 23.93 -0.36
C SER A 104 -14.18 22.47 0.08
N PHE A 105 -14.44 22.19 1.35
CA PHE A 105 -14.46 20.82 1.85
C PHE A 105 -15.59 19.98 1.24
N ARG A 106 -16.77 20.58 1.05
CA ARG A 106 -17.87 19.93 0.34
C ARG A 106 -17.45 19.58 -1.09
N ARG A 107 -16.82 20.54 -1.78
CA ARG A 107 -16.33 20.33 -3.13
C ARG A 107 -15.29 19.21 -3.19
N PHE A 108 -14.35 19.18 -2.24
CA PHE A 108 -13.40 18.08 -2.10
C PHE A 108 -14.11 16.72 -1.97
N CYS A 109 -15.12 16.60 -1.09
CA CYS A 109 -15.89 15.36 -0.93
C CYS A 109 -16.64 14.96 -2.22
N GLU A 110 -17.17 15.92 -2.97
CA GLU A 110 -17.81 15.66 -4.27
C GLU A 110 -16.81 15.07 -5.28
N LEU A 111 -15.55 15.52 -5.27
CA LEU A 111 -14.49 14.99 -6.14
C LEU A 111 -14.02 13.59 -5.75
N VAL A 112 -13.99 13.27 -4.46
CA VAL A 112 -13.76 11.90 -3.97
C VAL A 112 -14.86 10.97 -4.52
N GLY A 113 -16.08 11.47 -4.62
CA GLY A 113 -17.22 10.76 -5.22
C GLY A 113 -17.69 9.58 -4.36
N HIS A 114 -18.03 8.48 -5.02
CA HIS A 114 -18.56 7.27 -4.35
C HIS A 114 -17.46 6.27 -3.97
N ARG A 115 -16.20 6.66 -4.03
CA ARG A 115 -15.08 5.78 -3.66
C ARG A 115 -15.12 5.49 -2.16
N ASN A 116 -14.75 4.28 -1.82
CA ASN A 116 -14.58 3.93 -0.41
C ASN A 116 -13.36 4.69 0.13
N VAL A 117 -13.56 5.45 1.19
CA VAL A 117 -12.49 6.17 1.90
C VAL A 117 -11.91 5.23 2.93
N THR A 118 -10.63 4.89 2.78
CA THR A 118 -9.90 3.98 3.65
C THR A 118 -9.22 4.73 4.78
N GLU A 119 -8.81 5.97 4.51
CA GLU A 119 -8.17 6.83 5.50
C GLU A 119 -8.58 8.29 5.29
N PHE A 120 -8.78 9.02 6.38
CA PHE A 120 -9.13 10.42 6.32
C PHE A 120 -8.59 11.20 7.52
N ASN A 121 -7.81 12.23 7.24
CA ASN A 121 -7.31 13.15 8.25
C ASN A 121 -7.39 14.59 7.72
N TYR A 122 -8.09 15.45 8.44
CA TYR A 122 -8.22 16.86 8.09
C TYR A 122 -7.50 17.71 9.14
N ARG A 123 -6.57 18.55 8.68
CA ARG A 123 -5.83 19.46 9.54
C ARG A 123 -5.85 20.87 8.99
N ILE A 124 -6.34 21.80 9.78
CA ILE A 124 -6.22 23.23 9.49
C ILE A 124 -4.76 23.60 9.68
N SER A 125 -4.11 24.06 8.62
CA SER A 125 -2.72 24.50 8.63
C SER A 125 -2.61 25.94 9.10
N ASP A 126 -3.48 26.79 8.56
CA ASP A 126 -3.63 28.20 8.93
C ASP A 126 -5.07 28.67 8.60
N GLU A 127 -5.35 29.99 8.73
CA GLU A 127 -6.68 30.55 8.43
C GLU A 127 -7.09 30.48 6.95
N ARG A 128 -6.20 30.06 6.05
CA ARG A 128 -6.41 30.08 4.60
C ARG A 128 -6.46 28.70 3.97
N GLU A 129 -5.75 27.73 4.57
CA GLU A 129 -5.56 26.42 3.98
C GLU A 129 -5.66 25.32 5.01
N ALA A 130 -6.27 24.22 4.59
CA ALA A 130 -6.29 22.96 5.31
C ALA A 130 -5.57 21.86 4.50
N HIS A 131 -4.90 20.96 5.18
CA HIS A 131 -4.32 19.78 4.59
C HIS A 131 -5.19 18.57 4.88
N VAL A 132 -5.64 17.94 3.81
CA VAL A 132 -6.44 16.71 3.87
C VAL A 132 -5.57 15.55 3.44
N PHE A 133 -5.42 14.58 4.32
CA PHE A 133 -4.88 13.27 3.96
C PHE A 133 -6.04 12.33 3.71
N VAL A 134 -6.09 11.75 2.53
CA VAL A 134 -7.17 10.85 2.14
C VAL A 134 -6.61 9.62 1.47
N GLY A 135 -7.01 8.44 1.97
CA GLY A 135 -6.88 7.16 1.31
C GLY A 135 -8.20 6.80 0.64
N VAL A 136 -8.15 6.37 -0.60
CA VAL A 136 -9.33 5.95 -1.36
C VAL A 136 -9.08 4.62 -2.04
N SER A 137 -10.11 3.75 -2.07
CA SER A 137 -10.04 2.52 -2.84
C SER A 137 -10.04 2.83 -4.33
N VAL A 138 -9.11 2.20 -5.04
CA VAL A 138 -8.96 2.27 -6.50
C VAL A 138 -8.82 0.86 -7.08
N THR A 139 -9.05 0.71 -8.36
CA THR A 139 -8.94 -0.58 -9.05
C THR A 139 -7.60 -0.76 -9.77
N SER A 140 -6.88 0.32 -10.00
CA SER A 140 -5.59 0.32 -10.69
C SER A 140 -4.79 1.58 -10.39
N ARG A 141 -3.51 1.59 -10.76
CA ARG A 141 -2.65 2.78 -10.71
C ARG A 141 -3.17 3.90 -11.60
N ASP A 142 -3.68 3.57 -12.79
CA ASP A 142 -4.25 4.55 -13.71
C ASP A 142 -5.46 5.28 -13.10
N GLU A 143 -6.27 4.58 -12.30
CA GLU A 143 -7.36 5.21 -11.57
C GLU A 143 -6.84 6.15 -10.47
N ALA A 144 -5.77 5.78 -9.76
CA ALA A 144 -5.13 6.66 -8.79
C ALA A 144 -4.65 7.95 -9.44
N ASP A 145 -3.96 7.84 -10.58
CA ASP A 145 -3.49 8.99 -11.36
C ASP A 145 -4.66 9.86 -11.84
N ALA A 146 -5.76 9.26 -12.27
CA ALA A 146 -6.97 9.98 -12.66
C ALA A 146 -7.60 10.75 -11.48
N VAL A 147 -7.64 10.18 -10.28
CA VAL A 147 -8.12 10.85 -9.07
C VAL A 147 -7.23 12.04 -8.72
N ALA A 148 -5.91 11.87 -8.75
CA ALA A 148 -4.97 12.96 -8.53
C ALA A 148 -5.15 14.10 -9.56
N ALA A 149 -5.39 13.75 -10.82
CA ALA A 149 -5.65 14.72 -11.88
C ALA A 149 -6.95 15.49 -11.66
N ILE A 150 -8.01 14.84 -11.18
CA ILE A 150 -9.29 15.51 -10.84
C ILE A 150 -9.08 16.56 -9.75
N PHE A 151 -8.36 16.25 -8.66
CA PHE A 151 -8.08 17.22 -7.60
C PHE A 151 -7.26 18.40 -8.12
N ARG A 152 -6.22 18.15 -8.93
CA ARG A 152 -5.38 19.21 -9.52
C ARG A 152 -6.16 20.09 -10.49
N ALA A 153 -7.05 19.52 -11.30
CA ALA A 153 -7.90 20.27 -12.24
C ALA A 153 -8.86 21.23 -11.53
N GLU A 154 -9.30 20.90 -10.32
CA GLU A 154 -10.10 21.78 -9.46
C GLU A 154 -9.26 22.88 -8.76
N GLY A 155 -7.94 22.85 -8.93
CA GLY A 155 -7.02 23.82 -8.33
C GLY A 155 -6.53 23.41 -6.94
N PHE A 156 -6.80 22.19 -6.48
CA PHE A 156 -6.29 21.68 -5.22
C PHE A 156 -4.86 21.17 -5.40
N ALA A 157 -3.90 21.77 -4.69
CA ALA A 157 -2.53 21.26 -4.67
C ALA A 157 -2.54 19.83 -4.11
N THR A 158 -2.09 18.86 -4.92
CA THR A 158 -2.21 17.44 -4.61
C THR A 158 -0.87 16.73 -4.74
N LEU A 159 -0.42 16.12 -3.66
CA LEU A 159 0.72 15.24 -3.61
C LEU A 159 0.22 13.80 -3.55
N ASP A 160 0.66 12.99 -4.50
CA ASP A 160 0.41 11.56 -4.49
C ASP A 160 1.45 10.89 -3.58
N LEU A 161 0.97 10.19 -2.56
CA LEU A 161 1.76 9.47 -1.55
C LEU A 161 1.57 7.95 -1.66
N THR A 162 0.94 7.49 -2.73
CA THR A 162 0.59 6.07 -2.90
C THR A 162 1.83 5.16 -2.86
N ASP A 163 2.97 5.62 -3.34
CA ASP A 163 4.23 4.87 -3.33
C ASP A 163 5.22 5.35 -2.25
N ASP A 164 4.82 6.29 -1.38
CA ASP A 164 5.67 6.80 -0.30
C ASP A 164 5.45 6.01 1.00
N GLU A 165 6.34 5.03 1.22
CA GLU A 165 6.34 4.16 2.39
C GLU A 165 6.40 4.94 3.73
N LEU A 166 7.24 5.96 3.79
CA LEU A 166 7.45 6.73 5.02
C LEU A 166 6.20 7.55 5.36
N ALA A 167 5.60 8.18 4.34
CA ALA A 167 4.38 8.94 4.51
C ALA A 167 3.21 8.05 4.96
N LYS A 168 3.04 6.87 4.36
CA LYS A 168 1.99 5.91 4.74
C LYS A 168 2.11 5.45 6.18
N VAL A 169 3.30 5.05 6.62
CA VAL A 169 3.54 4.62 7.99
C VAL A 169 3.30 5.76 8.97
N HIS A 170 3.77 6.96 8.65
CA HIS A 170 3.65 8.13 9.54
C HIS A 170 2.20 8.58 9.70
N LEU A 171 1.45 8.59 8.62
CA LEU A 171 0.04 8.99 8.62
C LEU A 171 -0.85 8.03 9.42
N ARG A 172 -0.66 6.73 9.24
CA ARG A 172 -1.43 5.71 9.97
C ARG A 172 -1.14 5.68 11.47
N HIS A 173 0.08 6.00 11.89
CA HIS A 173 0.43 6.12 13.31
C HIS A 173 -0.13 7.39 13.97
N LEU A 174 -0.36 8.45 13.21
CA LEU A 174 -0.91 9.70 13.74
C LEU A 174 -2.43 9.62 14.00
N VAL A 175 -3.14 8.71 13.38
CA VAL A 175 -4.60 8.60 13.46
C VAL A 175 -5.09 7.62 14.53
N GLY A 176 -4.27 6.71 15.03
CA GLY A 176 -4.71 5.69 15.99
C GLY A 176 -3.71 5.28 17.05
N GLY A 177 -2.50 5.82 17.02
CA GLY A 177 -1.43 5.44 17.93
C GLY A 177 -1.54 6.15 19.28
N LYS A 178 -1.75 5.40 20.35
CA LYS A 178 -1.32 5.85 21.67
C LYS A 178 0.17 6.12 21.59
N SER A 179 0.58 7.38 21.86
CA SER A 179 1.98 7.72 22.11
C SER A 179 2.55 6.76 23.16
N VAL A 180 3.60 6.05 22.79
CA VAL A 180 4.39 5.22 23.74
C VAL A 180 5.36 6.08 24.55
N LEU A 181 5.16 7.37 24.57
CA LEU A 181 5.86 8.24 25.51
C LEU A 181 5.21 8.03 26.87
N ALA A 182 5.88 7.21 27.70
CA ALA A 182 5.56 7.10 29.09
C ALA A 182 5.59 8.51 29.70
N SER A 183 4.51 8.88 30.37
CA SER A 183 4.54 9.99 31.30
C SER A 183 5.52 9.65 32.42
N ASP A 184 6.57 10.44 32.58
CA ASP A 184 7.32 10.53 33.83
C ASP A 184 6.41 10.98 34.97
#